data_1b127ecfeb6cae733afafb42d75e183d
#
_entry.id   1b127ecfeb6cae733afafb42d75e183d
#
_cell.length_a   1.000
_cell.length_b   1.000
_cell.length_c   1.000
_cell.angle_alpha   90.00
_cell.angle_beta   90.00
_cell.angle_gamma   90.00
#
_symmetry.space_group_name_H-M   'P 1'
#
loop_
_entity.id
_entity.type
_entity.pdbx_description
1 polymer ?
#
loop_
_entity_poly.entity_id
_entity_poly.type
_entity_poly.pdbx_seq_one_letter_code
_entity_poly.pdbx_strand_id
1 'polypeptide(L)'
;MNKIILVLIFLLFGRYNIDAEPIRLATTTSTENSGLLKVIIPHYESDTGYKVYVISVGTGQALRMGQDGNVDVVLVHAPKAEKRFVKAGYGINRRSLMFNDFVIVGPYDDPAKIRGHNDLLRSLEGIANGKHLFVSRGDDSGTHKKELNIWQKARLKPEISWYREVGQGMARVLQMANELNAYTITDRGTWLVMRPKLSLDLLFEGDPELYNPYSIIAVNPARFPSVNYLGAMSLIAWLTSVKGQKHIKNFRLKGERLFFPTAINK
;
A
#
# COMPACT_ATOMS: atom_id res chain seq x y z
N MET A 1 -31.84 -24.06 -70.08
CA MET A 1 -30.53 -23.60 -69.61
C MET A 1 -30.78 -22.67 -68.46
N ASN A 2 -30.75 -23.19 -67.20
CA ASN A 2 -31.00 -22.38 -65.99
C ASN A 2 -29.63 -21.88 -65.47
N LYS A 3 -29.46 -20.57 -65.45
CA LYS A 3 -28.29 -19.92 -64.83
C LYS A 3 -28.54 -19.79 -63.35
N ILE A 4 -27.81 -20.54 -62.52
CA ILE A 4 -27.77 -20.38 -61.06
C ILE A 4 -26.84 -19.22 -60.79
N ILE A 5 -27.41 -18.11 -60.24
CA ILE A 5 -26.64 -16.97 -59.73
C ILE A 5 -26.28 -17.29 -58.31
N LEU A 6 -24.98 -17.55 -58.04
CA LEU A 6 -24.40 -17.75 -56.72
C LEU A 6 -24.15 -16.38 -56.10
N VAL A 7 -25.00 -15.96 -55.15
CA VAL A 7 -24.81 -14.73 -54.36
C VAL A 7 -23.87 -15.03 -53.21
N LEU A 8 -22.63 -14.57 -53.31
CA LEU A 8 -21.63 -14.61 -52.20
C LEU A 8 -21.96 -13.47 -51.21
N ILE A 9 -22.56 -13.82 -50.09
CA ILE A 9 -22.72 -12.88 -48.97
C ILE A 9 -21.41 -12.83 -48.20
N PHE A 10 -20.61 -11.79 -48.44
CA PHE A 10 -19.47 -11.43 -47.57
C PHE A 10 -20.01 -10.87 -46.25
N LEU A 11 -20.07 -11.72 -45.23
CA LEU A 11 -20.25 -11.28 -43.85
C LEU A 11 -19.00 -10.49 -43.40
N LEU A 12 -19.06 -9.18 -43.53
CA LEU A 12 -18.12 -8.27 -42.87
C LEU A 12 -18.34 -8.36 -41.37
N PHE A 13 -17.63 -9.29 -40.74
CA PHE A 13 -17.43 -9.23 -39.29
C PHE A 13 -16.56 -8.00 -38.97
N GLY A 14 -17.20 -6.85 -38.87
CA GLY A 14 -16.60 -5.69 -38.27
C GLY A 14 -16.15 -6.11 -36.85
N ARG A 15 -14.85 -6.09 -36.57
CA ARG A 15 -14.36 -6.20 -35.20
C ARG A 15 -14.86 -4.96 -34.48
N TYR A 16 -16.03 -5.06 -33.84
CA TYR A 16 -16.40 -4.11 -32.79
C TYR A 16 -15.36 -4.30 -31.68
N ASN A 17 -14.32 -3.46 -31.63
CA ASN A 17 -13.58 -3.25 -30.43
C ASN A 17 -14.54 -2.60 -29.44
N ILE A 18 -15.24 -3.40 -28.66
CA ILE A 18 -15.90 -2.92 -27.47
C ILE A 18 -14.73 -2.60 -26.54
N ASP A 19 -14.36 -1.31 -26.47
CA ASP A 19 -13.40 -0.86 -25.45
C ASP A 19 -13.97 -1.30 -24.11
N ALA A 20 -13.22 -2.17 -23.43
CA ALA A 20 -13.61 -2.66 -22.13
C ALA A 20 -13.76 -1.47 -21.16
N GLU A 21 -14.85 -1.42 -20.39
CA GLU A 21 -15.07 -0.37 -19.42
C GLU A 21 -13.86 -0.25 -18.49
N PRO A 22 -13.31 0.97 -18.29
CA PRO A 22 -12.13 1.17 -17.44
C PRO A 22 -12.37 0.71 -16.01
N ILE A 23 -11.32 0.20 -15.36
CA ILE A 23 -11.35 -0.25 -13.98
C ILE A 23 -11.01 0.92 -13.07
N ARG A 24 -11.90 1.28 -12.15
CA ARG A 24 -11.68 2.31 -11.14
C ARG A 24 -11.03 1.67 -9.92
N LEU A 25 -9.74 1.95 -9.70
CA LEU A 25 -8.94 1.44 -8.58
C LEU A 25 -8.75 2.53 -7.52
N ALA A 26 -9.39 2.39 -6.36
CA ALA A 26 -9.05 3.23 -5.21
C ALA A 26 -7.86 2.65 -4.44
N THR A 27 -6.90 3.50 -4.11
CA THR A 27 -5.71 3.12 -3.34
C THR A 27 -5.28 4.24 -2.38
N THR A 28 -4.17 4.02 -1.66
CA THR A 28 -3.65 5.01 -0.73
C THR A 28 -2.61 5.94 -1.38
N THR A 29 -2.51 7.18 -0.85
CA THR A 29 -1.50 8.14 -1.31
C THR A 29 -0.08 7.61 -1.15
N SER A 30 0.19 6.81 -0.11
CA SER A 30 1.50 6.17 0.08
C SER A 30 1.80 5.12 -0.99
N THR A 31 0.78 4.34 -1.41
CA THR A 31 0.93 3.37 -2.51
C THR A 31 1.23 4.08 -3.84
N GLU A 32 0.48 5.13 -4.15
CA GLU A 32 0.70 5.93 -5.37
C GLU A 32 2.08 6.60 -5.37
N ASN A 33 2.44 7.25 -4.26
CA ASN A 33 3.72 7.95 -4.11
C ASN A 33 4.94 7.01 -4.16
N SER A 34 4.77 5.72 -3.88
CA SER A 34 5.84 4.73 -4.04
C SER A 34 6.28 4.56 -5.51
N GLY A 35 5.42 4.93 -6.46
CA GLY A 35 5.64 4.75 -7.90
C GLY A 35 5.37 3.33 -8.41
N LEU A 36 5.01 2.38 -7.54
CA LEU A 36 4.77 0.99 -7.94
C LEU A 36 3.70 0.89 -9.03
N LEU A 37 2.55 1.54 -8.83
CA LEU A 37 1.42 1.45 -9.78
C LEU A 37 1.77 2.04 -11.14
N LYS A 38 2.57 3.11 -11.18
CA LYS A 38 3.08 3.70 -12.45
C LYS A 38 3.91 2.73 -13.27
N VAL A 39 4.56 1.77 -12.61
CA VAL A 39 5.36 0.74 -13.27
C VAL A 39 4.49 -0.47 -13.67
N ILE A 40 3.63 -0.97 -12.78
CA ILE A 40 2.95 -2.24 -13.02
C ILE A 40 1.66 -2.12 -13.83
N ILE A 41 0.90 -1.01 -13.72
CA ILE A 41 -0.36 -0.83 -14.45
C ILE A 41 -0.15 -0.84 -15.98
N PRO A 42 0.84 -0.16 -16.58
CA PRO A 42 1.08 -0.25 -18.00
C PRO A 42 1.32 -1.68 -18.52
N HIS A 43 1.97 -2.54 -17.74
CA HIS A 43 2.13 -3.95 -18.10
C HIS A 43 0.81 -4.71 -18.11
N TYR A 44 -0.03 -4.45 -17.08
CA TYR A 44 -1.38 -5.03 -17.04
C TYR A 44 -2.24 -4.59 -18.23
N GLU A 45 -2.27 -3.29 -18.52
CA GLU A 45 -3.02 -2.73 -19.64
C GLU A 45 -2.57 -3.28 -20.99
N SER A 46 -1.25 -3.43 -21.19
CA SER A 46 -0.67 -4.03 -22.38
C SER A 46 -1.05 -5.51 -22.54
N ASP A 47 -1.15 -6.25 -21.44
CA ASP A 47 -1.44 -7.68 -21.46
C ASP A 47 -2.93 -7.99 -21.70
N THR A 48 -3.81 -7.10 -21.24
CA THR A 48 -5.25 -7.41 -21.14
C THR A 48 -6.14 -6.51 -21.97
N GLY A 49 -5.65 -5.35 -22.40
CA GLY A 49 -6.43 -4.33 -23.09
C GLY A 49 -7.33 -3.50 -22.18
N TYR A 50 -7.50 -3.86 -20.90
CA TYR A 50 -8.23 -3.03 -19.94
C TYR A 50 -7.45 -1.75 -19.62
N LYS A 51 -8.16 -0.66 -19.30
CA LYS A 51 -7.61 0.55 -18.72
C LYS A 51 -7.86 0.62 -17.22
N VAL A 52 -6.94 1.20 -16.46
CA VAL A 52 -7.05 1.35 -15.01
C VAL A 52 -6.95 2.83 -14.61
N TYR A 53 -8.00 3.35 -14.00
CA TYR A 53 -8.02 4.68 -13.41
C TYR A 53 -7.69 4.59 -11.91
N VAL A 54 -6.52 5.06 -11.55
CA VAL A 54 -6.05 5.06 -10.16
C VAL A 54 -6.55 6.30 -9.44
N ILE A 55 -7.25 6.09 -8.32
CA ILE A 55 -7.77 7.14 -7.45
C ILE A 55 -7.03 7.03 -6.12
N SER A 56 -6.14 7.98 -5.86
CA SER A 56 -5.25 7.99 -4.70
C SER A 56 -5.81 8.88 -3.60
N VAL A 57 -6.18 8.26 -2.47
CA VAL A 57 -6.80 8.94 -1.31
C VAL A 57 -6.31 8.32 0.01
N GLY A 58 -6.84 8.74 1.15
CA GLY A 58 -6.59 8.05 2.42
C GLY A 58 -7.30 6.68 2.50
N THR A 59 -6.76 5.73 3.28
CA THR A 59 -7.33 4.37 3.44
C THR A 59 -8.83 4.37 3.74
N GLY A 60 -9.26 5.23 4.68
CA GLY A 60 -10.67 5.33 5.06
C GLY A 60 -11.55 5.81 3.90
N GLN A 61 -11.06 6.76 3.11
CA GLN A 61 -11.75 7.27 1.93
C GLN A 61 -11.81 6.24 0.81
N ALA A 62 -10.71 5.52 0.54
CA ALA A 62 -10.69 4.44 -0.45
C ALA A 62 -11.73 3.36 -0.13
N LEU A 63 -11.81 2.93 1.13
CA LEU A 63 -12.83 1.98 1.58
C LEU A 63 -14.25 2.55 1.50
N ARG A 64 -14.46 3.83 1.81
CA ARG A 64 -15.77 4.51 1.64
C ARG A 64 -16.19 4.52 0.17
N MET A 65 -15.30 4.87 -0.75
CA MET A 65 -15.62 4.83 -2.19
C MET A 65 -16.07 3.43 -2.63
N GLY A 66 -15.45 2.37 -2.07
CA GLY A 66 -15.91 0.99 -2.27
C GLY A 66 -17.26 0.70 -1.61
N GLN A 67 -17.54 1.28 -0.43
CA GLN A 67 -18.84 1.16 0.26
C GLN A 67 -19.98 1.84 -0.49
N ASP A 68 -19.66 2.86 -1.27
CA ASP A 68 -20.62 3.64 -2.06
C ASP A 68 -20.75 3.12 -3.51
N GLY A 69 -19.96 2.10 -3.91
CA GLY A 69 -19.94 1.56 -5.28
C GLY A 69 -19.31 2.49 -6.31
N ASN A 70 -18.55 3.50 -5.87
CA ASN A 70 -17.92 4.51 -6.74
C ASN A 70 -16.61 4.01 -7.39
N VAL A 71 -16.13 2.85 -6.98
CA VAL A 71 -14.94 2.18 -7.54
C VAL A 71 -15.20 0.68 -7.68
N ASP A 72 -14.40 0.01 -8.50
CA ASP A 72 -14.57 -1.41 -8.82
C ASP A 72 -13.69 -2.29 -7.94
N VAL A 73 -12.55 -1.73 -7.50
CA VAL A 73 -11.55 -2.45 -6.71
C VAL A 73 -10.84 -1.49 -5.75
N VAL A 74 -10.49 -1.97 -4.57
CA VAL A 74 -9.68 -1.23 -3.60
C VAL A 74 -8.37 -1.96 -3.31
N LEU A 75 -7.25 -1.22 -3.26
CA LEU A 75 -5.91 -1.70 -2.89
C LEU A 75 -5.43 -0.90 -1.69
N VAL A 76 -5.45 -1.53 -0.52
CA VAL A 76 -5.18 -0.87 0.76
C VAL A 76 -4.33 -1.75 1.69
N HIS A 77 -3.88 -1.19 2.81
CA HIS A 77 -2.99 -1.84 3.78
C HIS A 77 -3.45 -1.60 5.24
N ALA A 78 -4.72 -1.90 5.51
CA ALA A 78 -5.33 -1.78 6.83
C ALA A 78 -6.14 -3.03 7.18
N PRO A 79 -5.51 -4.15 7.54
CA PRO A 79 -6.15 -5.47 7.65
C PRO A 79 -7.43 -5.50 8.50
N LYS A 80 -7.47 -4.75 9.60
CA LYS A 80 -8.67 -4.67 10.46
C LYS A 80 -9.85 -4.00 9.74
N ALA A 81 -9.60 -2.90 9.00
CA ALA A 81 -10.62 -2.18 8.25
C ALA A 81 -11.07 -2.99 7.01
N GLU A 82 -10.15 -3.62 6.31
CA GLU A 82 -10.42 -4.50 5.17
C GLU A 82 -11.33 -5.68 5.56
N LYS A 83 -11.02 -6.34 6.69
CA LYS A 83 -11.85 -7.44 7.21
C LYS A 83 -13.26 -6.97 7.57
N ARG A 84 -13.42 -5.76 8.15
CA ARG A 84 -14.75 -5.17 8.41
C ARG A 84 -15.49 -4.87 7.12
N PHE A 85 -14.82 -4.31 6.11
CA PHE A 85 -15.38 -4.00 4.80
C PHE A 85 -15.94 -5.27 4.11
N VAL A 86 -15.18 -6.36 4.13
CA VAL A 86 -15.62 -7.66 3.58
C VAL A 86 -16.74 -8.27 4.41
N LYS A 87 -16.61 -8.28 5.76
CA LYS A 87 -17.65 -8.83 6.66
C LYS A 87 -19.00 -8.10 6.51
N ALA A 88 -18.97 -6.80 6.24
CA ALA A 88 -20.17 -5.99 6.00
C ALA A 88 -20.75 -6.19 4.58
N GLY A 89 -20.17 -7.05 3.73
CA GLY A 89 -20.66 -7.38 2.40
C GLY A 89 -20.38 -6.32 1.34
N TYR A 90 -19.55 -5.32 1.61
CA TYR A 90 -19.17 -4.30 0.62
C TYR A 90 -18.10 -4.79 -0.37
N GLY A 91 -17.24 -5.68 0.06
CA GLY A 91 -16.16 -6.24 -0.75
C GLY A 91 -16.14 -7.77 -0.71
N ILE A 92 -15.64 -8.34 -1.80
CA ILE A 92 -15.45 -9.80 -1.95
C ILE A 92 -14.07 -10.08 -2.52
N ASN A 93 -13.66 -11.35 -2.52
CA ASN A 93 -12.40 -11.80 -3.13
C ASN A 93 -11.16 -11.03 -2.63
N ARG A 94 -11.10 -10.73 -1.33
CA ARG A 94 -9.90 -10.13 -0.72
C ARG A 94 -8.71 -11.06 -0.91
N ARG A 95 -7.66 -10.57 -1.58
CA ARG A 95 -6.39 -11.28 -1.79
C ARG A 95 -5.24 -10.51 -1.16
N SER A 96 -4.38 -11.22 -0.45
CA SER A 96 -3.06 -10.70 -0.08
C SER A 96 -2.25 -10.47 -1.35
N LEU A 97 -1.60 -9.34 -1.48
CA LEU A 97 -0.87 -8.97 -2.69
C LEU A 97 0.64 -8.88 -2.45
N MET A 98 1.02 -8.13 -1.43
CA MET A 98 2.41 -7.83 -1.10
C MET A 98 2.49 -7.28 0.32
N PHE A 99 3.69 -7.09 0.83
CA PHE A 99 3.95 -6.24 2.00
C PHE A 99 5.15 -5.33 1.74
N ASN A 100 5.21 -4.21 2.43
CA ASN A 100 6.42 -3.49 2.77
C ASN A 100 6.54 -3.45 4.29
N ASP A 101 7.45 -2.67 4.83
CA ASP A 101 7.61 -2.55 6.26
C ASP A 101 7.69 -1.09 6.71
N PHE A 102 7.56 -0.93 8.01
CA PHE A 102 7.97 0.25 8.72
C PHE A 102 9.40 0.04 9.24
N VAL A 103 10.08 1.14 9.48
CA VAL A 103 11.43 1.17 10.05
C VAL A 103 11.49 2.22 11.15
N ILE A 104 12.38 2.04 12.14
CA ILE A 104 12.72 3.11 13.08
C ILE A 104 14.01 3.75 12.61
N VAL A 105 13.94 5.06 12.45
CA VAL A 105 15.08 5.91 12.12
C VAL A 105 15.35 6.88 13.26
N GLY A 106 16.58 7.33 13.38
CA GLY A 106 16.96 8.24 14.46
C GLY A 106 18.39 8.76 14.30
N PRO A 107 18.92 9.40 15.34
CA PRO A 107 20.26 9.98 15.35
C PRO A 107 21.33 8.96 14.97
N TYR A 108 22.35 9.40 14.24
CA TYR A 108 23.47 8.54 13.83
C TYR A 108 24.22 7.93 15.03
N ASP A 109 24.38 8.68 16.13
CA ASP A 109 25.04 8.28 17.37
C ASP A 109 24.20 7.32 18.22
N ASP A 110 22.92 7.15 17.88
CA ASP A 110 21.98 6.19 18.49
C ASP A 110 22.07 6.11 20.04
N PRO A 111 21.74 7.18 20.76
CA PRO A 111 21.86 7.21 22.20
C PRO A 111 20.98 6.18 22.93
N ALA A 112 19.88 5.71 22.31
CA ALA A 112 19.05 4.63 22.83
C ALA A 112 19.65 3.22 22.59
N LYS A 113 20.72 3.13 21.78
CA LYS A 113 21.44 1.89 21.45
C LYS A 113 20.55 0.80 20.85
N ILE A 114 19.63 1.19 19.96
CA ILE A 114 18.69 0.25 19.34
C ILE A 114 19.24 -0.40 18.06
N ARG A 115 20.32 0.13 17.50
CA ARG A 115 20.97 -0.41 16.32
C ARG A 115 21.42 -1.86 16.53
N GLY A 116 21.00 -2.73 15.60
CA GLY A 116 21.35 -4.15 15.68
C GLY A 116 20.52 -4.97 16.67
N HIS A 117 19.53 -4.37 17.32
CA HIS A 117 18.54 -5.16 18.05
C HIS A 117 17.70 -6.00 17.07
N ASN A 118 17.21 -7.14 17.54
CA ASN A 118 16.29 -8.03 16.85
C ASN A 118 14.90 -8.09 17.50
N ASP A 119 14.66 -7.22 18.49
CA ASP A 119 13.43 -7.14 19.26
C ASP A 119 12.94 -5.67 19.27
N LEU A 120 11.82 -5.44 18.61
CA LEU A 120 11.19 -4.12 18.48
C LEU A 120 10.79 -3.55 19.83
N LEU A 121 10.19 -4.39 20.71
CA LEU A 121 9.67 -3.90 21.98
C LEU A 121 10.80 -3.43 22.89
N ARG A 122 11.91 -4.20 22.91
CA ARG A 122 13.13 -3.81 23.63
C ARG A 122 13.74 -2.52 23.09
N SER A 123 13.70 -2.32 21.79
CA SER A 123 14.16 -1.06 21.18
C SER A 123 13.34 0.14 21.61
N LEU A 124 12.04 -0.03 21.69
CA LEU A 124 11.14 1.01 22.20
C LEU A 124 11.34 1.29 23.70
N GLU A 125 11.61 0.25 24.49
CA GLU A 125 11.98 0.40 25.90
C GLU A 125 13.25 1.24 26.06
N GLY A 126 14.27 1.01 25.21
CA GLY A 126 15.49 1.83 25.21
C GLY A 126 15.21 3.31 24.96
N ILE A 127 14.36 3.63 23.97
CA ILE A 127 13.96 4.99 23.66
C ILE A 127 13.19 5.62 24.83
N ALA A 128 12.19 4.92 25.39
CA ALA A 128 11.33 5.42 26.45
C ALA A 128 12.07 5.60 27.78
N ASN A 129 12.85 4.59 28.22
CA ASN A 129 13.58 4.63 29.49
C ASN A 129 14.69 5.68 29.48
N GLY A 130 15.34 5.88 28.33
CA GLY A 130 16.33 6.95 28.13
C GLY A 130 15.68 8.34 27.93
N LYS A 131 14.36 8.42 27.84
CA LYS A 131 13.61 9.63 27.51
C LYS A 131 14.13 10.33 26.25
N HIS A 132 14.60 9.53 25.29
CA HIS A 132 15.08 10.05 24.02
C HIS A 132 13.93 10.58 23.19
N LEU A 133 14.12 11.75 22.58
CA LEU A 133 13.08 12.43 21.84
C LEU A 133 12.54 11.56 20.68
N PHE A 134 11.23 11.41 20.61
CA PHE A 134 10.52 10.69 19.57
C PHE A 134 9.48 11.60 18.92
N VAL A 135 9.51 11.70 17.60
CA VAL A 135 8.55 12.49 16.83
C VAL A 135 7.53 11.55 16.18
N SER A 136 6.27 11.71 16.58
CA SER A 136 5.12 10.99 16.05
C SER A 136 4.36 11.81 15.02
N ARG A 137 3.70 11.13 14.10
CA ARG A 137 2.80 11.79 13.14
C ARG A 137 1.63 12.50 13.83
N GLY A 138 1.00 11.88 14.81
CA GLY A 138 -0.12 12.46 15.56
C GLY A 138 -1.34 12.84 14.71
N ASP A 139 -1.54 12.21 13.52
CA ASP A 139 -2.53 12.62 12.50
C ASP A 139 -3.60 11.55 12.18
N ASP A 140 -3.74 10.54 13.03
CA ASP A 140 -4.65 9.40 12.86
C ASP A 140 -4.44 8.58 11.56
N SER A 141 -3.30 8.74 10.89
CA SER A 141 -2.91 7.97 9.70
C SER A 141 -2.64 6.50 10.01
N GLY A 142 -2.45 5.70 8.94
CA GLY A 142 -2.03 4.30 9.07
C GLY A 142 -0.71 4.14 9.81
N THR A 143 0.27 5.03 9.59
CA THR A 143 1.55 5.05 10.31
C THR A 143 1.37 5.37 11.78
N HIS A 144 0.57 6.40 12.11
CA HIS A 144 0.28 6.77 13.50
C HIS A 144 -0.44 5.63 14.25
N LYS A 145 -1.46 5.02 13.63
CA LYS A 145 -2.15 3.85 14.20
C LYS A 145 -1.22 2.65 14.42
N LYS A 146 -0.29 2.42 13.50
CA LYS A 146 0.72 1.38 13.63
C LYS A 146 1.65 1.67 14.81
N GLU A 147 2.15 2.88 14.91
CA GLU A 147 3.00 3.37 15.98
C GLU A 147 2.34 3.18 17.34
N LEU A 148 1.11 3.71 17.54
CA LEU A 148 0.37 3.57 18.80
C LEU A 148 0.13 2.11 19.18
N ASN A 149 -0.16 1.23 18.20
CA ASN A 149 -0.31 -0.20 18.46
C ASN A 149 1.00 -0.84 18.94
N ILE A 150 2.14 -0.40 18.45
CA ILE A 150 3.46 -0.92 18.85
C ILE A 150 3.79 -0.45 20.29
N TRP A 151 3.58 0.84 20.61
CA TRP A 151 3.72 1.34 21.98
C TRP A 151 2.82 0.60 22.97
N GLN A 152 1.56 0.35 22.60
CA GLN A 152 0.63 -0.44 23.41
C GLN A 152 1.12 -1.87 23.64
N LYS A 153 1.66 -2.54 22.62
CA LYS A 153 2.23 -3.89 22.75
C LYS A 153 3.44 -3.93 23.65
N ALA A 154 4.28 -2.91 23.60
CA ALA A 154 5.41 -2.74 24.51
C ALA A 154 4.96 -2.41 25.95
N ARG A 155 3.65 -2.18 26.18
CA ARG A 155 3.09 -1.71 27.47
C ARG A 155 3.71 -0.40 27.94
N LEU A 156 4.15 0.41 27.00
CA LEU A 156 4.72 1.73 27.23
C LEU A 156 3.68 2.81 26.91
N LYS A 157 3.66 3.83 27.72
CA LYS A 157 2.84 5.02 27.49
C LYS A 157 3.79 6.19 27.19
N PRO A 158 3.81 6.69 25.94
CA PRO A 158 4.61 7.85 25.61
C PRO A 158 4.24 9.07 26.48
N GLU A 159 5.26 9.80 26.93
CA GLU A 159 5.11 10.98 27.77
C GLU A 159 5.48 12.25 27.00
N ILE A 160 4.77 13.34 27.23
CA ILE A 160 4.97 14.62 26.54
C ILE A 160 6.39 15.20 26.71
N SER A 161 7.12 14.75 27.72
CA SER A 161 8.50 15.18 27.99
C SER A 161 9.47 14.78 26.87
N TRP A 162 9.27 13.62 26.23
CA TRP A 162 10.12 13.07 25.18
C TRP A 162 9.36 12.66 23.90
N TYR A 163 8.04 12.72 23.89
CA TYR A 163 7.20 12.32 22.75
C TYR A 163 6.46 13.54 22.19
N ARG A 164 6.57 13.76 20.88
CA ARG A 164 5.99 14.91 20.18
C ARG A 164 5.08 14.46 19.04
N GLU A 165 3.78 14.66 19.20
CA GLU A 165 2.80 14.55 18.13
C GLU A 165 2.76 15.86 17.34
N VAL A 166 3.00 15.78 16.01
CA VAL A 166 3.19 17.00 15.21
C VAL A 166 2.07 17.26 14.19
N GLY A 167 1.13 16.32 14.04
CA GLY A 167 -0.02 16.48 13.14
C GLY A 167 0.37 16.65 11.66
N GLN A 168 1.50 16.04 11.21
CA GLN A 168 2.07 16.28 9.89
C GLN A 168 2.21 14.99 9.07
N GLY A 169 2.31 15.13 7.72
CA GLY A 169 2.65 14.03 6.82
C GLY A 169 4.07 13.51 7.03
N MET A 170 4.31 12.21 6.69
CA MET A 170 5.55 11.50 7.06
C MET A 170 6.84 12.17 6.61
N ALA A 171 6.86 12.78 5.42
CA ALA A 171 8.04 13.50 4.94
C ALA A 171 8.41 14.70 5.85
N ARG A 172 7.40 15.44 6.35
CA ARG A 172 7.62 16.55 7.28
C ARG A 172 8.03 16.05 8.67
N VAL A 173 7.45 14.95 9.13
CA VAL A 173 7.86 14.27 10.38
C VAL A 173 9.34 13.89 10.34
N LEU A 174 9.81 13.29 9.23
CA LEU A 174 11.22 12.95 9.04
C LEU A 174 12.14 14.19 9.07
N GLN A 175 11.72 15.29 8.46
CA GLN A 175 12.47 16.57 8.53
C GLN A 175 12.56 17.07 9.98
N MET A 176 11.42 17.08 10.69
CA MET A 176 11.40 17.53 12.09
C MET A 176 12.22 16.61 13.00
N ALA A 177 12.12 15.29 12.82
CA ALA A 177 12.96 14.33 13.54
C ALA A 177 14.45 14.59 13.28
N ASN A 178 14.82 14.93 12.04
CA ASN A 178 16.19 15.27 11.66
C ASN A 178 16.66 16.59 12.33
N GLU A 179 15.83 17.63 12.31
CA GLU A 179 16.12 18.93 12.95
C GLU A 179 16.28 18.80 14.48
N LEU A 180 15.51 17.90 15.09
CA LEU A 180 15.47 17.69 16.54
C LEU A 180 16.41 16.57 17.01
N ASN A 181 17.13 15.93 16.11
CA ASN A 181 17.96 14.76 16.41
C ASN A 181 17.18 13.67 17.16
N ALA A 182 15.97 13.33 16.65
CA ALA A 182 14.98 12.51 17.33
C ALA A 182 14.75 11.18 16.61
N TYR A 183 14.20 10.21 17.31
CA TYR A 183 13.68 8.97 16.77
C TYR A 183 12.30 9.17 16.12
N THR A 184 11.99 8.37 15.11
CA THR A 184 10.63 8.26 14.54
C THR A 184 10.43 6.92 13.86
N ILE A 185 9.16 6.51 13.73
CA ILE A 185 8.77 5.40 12.87
C ILE A 185 8.30 5.93 11.52
N THR A 186 8.75 5.30 10.44
CA THR A 186 8.36 5.69 9.07
C THR A 186 8.12 4.46 8.20
N ASP A 187 7.29 4.58 7.17
CA ASP A 187 7.28 3.57 6.12
C ASP A 187 8.59 3.63 5.31
N ARG A 188 9.07 2.45 4.90
CA ARG A 188 10.32 2.32 4.15
C ARG A 188 10.32 3.16 2.87
N GLY A 189 9.19 3.27 2.18
CA GLY A 189 9.10 4.05 0.94
C GLY A 189 9.40 5.52 1.15
N THR A 190 8.80 6.14 2.16
CA THR A 190 9.08 7.54 2.52
C THR A 190 10.53 7.70 3.00
N TRP A 191 11.05 6.75 3.78
CA TRP A 191 12.45 6.75 4.20
C TRP A 191 13.41 6.77 2.99
N LEU A 192 13.26 5.85 2.03
CA LEU A 192 14.12 5.75 0.86
C LEU A 192 14.14 7.03 0.00
N VAL A 193 13.01 7.72 -0.08
CA VAL A 193 12.91 8.98 -0.82
C VAL A 193 13.58 10.13 -0.06
N MET A 194 13.41 10.18 1.26
CA MET A 194 13.86 11.30 2.09
C MET A 194 15.31 11.17 2.56
N ARG A 195 15.80 9.93 2.77
CA ARG A 195 17.12 9.60 3.32
C ARG A 195 18.27 10.45 2.75
N PRO A 196 18.38 10.72 1.42
CA PRO A 196 19.50 11.52 0.89
C PRO A 196 19.56 12.98 1.38
N LYS A 197 18.50 13.46 2.03
CA LYS A 197 18.37 14.83 2.53
C LYS A 197 18.42 14.92 4.05
N LEU A 198 18.68 13.79 4.73
CA LEU A 198 18.61 13.67 6.18
C LEU A 198 19.95 13.18 6.73
N SER A 199 20.24 13.58 7.96
CA SER A 199 21.38 13.08 8.75
C SER A 199 20.97 11.93 9.68
N LEU A 200 19.69 11.53 9.66
CA LEU A 200 19.20 10.37 10.38
C LEU A 200 19.71 9.08 9.75
N ASP A 201 19.76 8.03 10.54
CA ASP A 201 20.11 6.68 10.08
C ASP A 201 18.98 5.68 10.32
N LEU A 202 18.99 4.57 9.57
CA LEU A 202 18.11 3.44 9.80
C LEU A 202 18.67 2.65 10.98
N LEU A 203 17.93 2.56 12.06
CA LEU A 203 18.41 1.98 13.32
C LEU A 203 17.76 0.64 13.62
N PHE A 204 16.49 0.43 13.21
CA PHE A 204 15.78 -0.81 13.45
C PHE A 204 14.86 -1.19 12.29
N GLU A 205 14.87 -2.47 11.89
CA GLU A 205 14.05 -3.05 10.82
C GLU A 205 13.86 -4.56 11.03
N GLY A 206 12.99 -5.17 10.21
CA GLY A 206 12.89 -6.64 10.05
C GLY A 206 12.00 -7.36 11.05
N ASP A 207 11.47 -6.70 12.07
CA ASP A 207 10.52 -7.30 13.00
C ASP A 207 9.15 -7.51 12.32
N PRO A 208 8.49 -8.70 12.50
CA PRO A 208 7.15 -8.96 11.95
C PRO A 208 6.08 -7.93 12.33
N GLU A 209 6.21 -7.30 13.51
CA GLU A 209 5.31 -6.24 13.94
C GLU A 209 5.42 -4.98 13.07
N LEU A 210 6.51 -4.80 12.36
CA LEU A 210 6.70 -3.70 11.41
C LEU A 210 6.15 -3.99 10.02
N TYR A 211 5.71 -5.22 9.73
CA TYR A 211 5.15 -5.56 8.42
C TYR A 211 3.87 -4.78 8.15
N ASN A 212 3.77 -4.31 6.92
CA ASN A 212 2.66 -3.54 6.40
C ASN A 212 2.04 -4.27 5.19
N PRO A 213 1.10 -5.20 5.42
CA PRO A 213 0.54 -6.03 4.38
C PRO A 213 -0.50 -5.28 3.56
N TYR A 214 -0.45 -5.43 2.25
CA TYR A 214 -1.37 -4.89 1.26
C TYR A 214 -2.31 -5.96 0.75
N SER A 215 -3.58 -5.59 0.63
CA SER A 215 -4.59 -6.46 0.02
C SER A 215 -5.33 -5.73 -1.09
N ILE A 216 -5.76 -6.50 -2.08
CA ILE A 216 -6.65 -6.05 -3.14
C ILE A 216 -8.00 -6.74 -2.98
N ILE A 217 -9.11 -5.99 -3.15
CA ILE A 217 -10.47 -6.42 -2.83
C ILE A 217 -11.41 -5.92 -3.93
N ALA A 218 -12.17 -6.81 -4.55
CA ALA A 218 -13.24 -6.42 -5.47
C ALA A 218 -14.42 -5.84 -4.70
N VAL A 219 -15.03 -4.78 -5.20
CA VAL A 219 -16.32 -4.28 -4.71
C VAL A 219 -17.41 -5.30 -5.07
N ASN A 220 -18.37 -5.51 -4.18
CA ASN A 220 -19.36 -6.58 -4.30
C ASN A 220 -20.41 -6.26 -5.36
N PRO A 221 -20.46 -6.95 -6.51
CA PRO A 221 -21.41 -6.69 -7.59
C PRO A 221 -22.85 -7.04 -7.22
N ALA A 222 -23.07 -7.94 -6.24
CA ALA A 222 -24.41 -8.24 -5.75
C ALA A 222 -25.03 -7.07 -4.99
N ARG A 223 -24.19 -6.16 -4.46
CA ARG A 223 -24.63 -4.94 -3.78
C ARG A 223 -24.61 -3.73 -4.70
N PHE A 224 -23.68 -3.70 -5.65
CA PHE A 224 -23.46 -2.60 -6.58
C PHE A 224 -23.37 -3.14 -8.01
N PRO A 225 -24.53 -3.35 -8.70
CA PRO A 225 -24.52 -3.96 -10.03
C PRO A 225 -23.79 -3.16 -11.11
N SER A 226 -23.54 -1.86 -10.87
CA SER A 226 -22.84 -0.95 -11.81
C SER A 226 -21.31 -1.03 -11.73
N VAL A 227 -20.73 -1.82 -10.82
CA VAL A 227 -19.28 -1.95 -10.77
C VAL A 227 -18.75 -2.87 -11.87
N ASN A 228 -17.62 -2.51 -12.46
CA ASN A 228 -16.93 -3.35 -13.43
C ASN A 228 -16.25 -4.55 -12.72
N TYR A 229 -17.06 -5.53 -12.28
CA TYR A 229 -16.59 -6.69 -11.55
C TYR A 229 -15.65 -7.57 -12.36
N LEU A 230 -15.92 -7.77 -13.66
CA LEU A 230 -15.06 -8.59 -14.53
C LEU A 230 -13.67 -7.95 -14.68
N GLY A 231 -13.61 -6.64 -14.90
CA GLY A 231 -12.36 -5.89 -14.92
C GLY A 231 -11.62 -5.94 -13.58
N ALA A 232 -12.34 -5.75 -12.45
CA ALA A 232 -11.77 -5.86 -11.11
C ALA A 232 -11.14 -7.24 -10.87
N MET A 233 -11.82 -8.32 -11.25
CA MET A 233 -11.31 -9.68 -11.09
C MET A 233 -10.14 -9.99 -12.05
N SER A 234 -10.16 -9.44 -13.27
CA SER A 234 -9.03 -9.50 -14.20
C SER A 234 -7.78 -8.86 -13.58
N LEU A 235 -7.91 -7.65 -13.01
CA LEU A 235 -6.81 -6.96 -12.36
C LEU A 235 -6.29 -7.73 -11.13
N ILE A 236 -7.18 -8.23 -10.29
CA ILE A 236 -6.82 -9.06 -9.13
C ILE A 236 -6.07 -10.32 -9.57
N ALA A 237 -6.59 -11.03 -10.57
CA ALA A 237 -5.97 -12.25 -11.08
C ALA A 237 -4.57 -11.98 -11.66
N TRP A 238 -4.41 -10.91 -12.45
CA TRP A 238 -3.12 -10.55 -13.02
C TRP A 238 -2.11 -10.15 -11.95
N LEU A 239 -2.47 -9.29 -11.00
CA LEU A 239 -1.58 -8.85 -9.93
C LEU A 239 -1.15 -10.00 -9.00
N THR A 240 -2.02 -11.00 -8.80
CA THR A 240 -1.72 -12.19 -7.99
C THR A 240 -1.12 -13.35 -8.79
N SER A 241 -0.99 -13.23 -10.11
CA SER A 241 -0.34 -14.23 -10.97
C SER A 241 1.18 -14.23 -10.80
N VAL A 242 1.85 -15.26 -11.33
CA VAL A 242 3.32 -15.33 -11.38
C VAL A 242 3.92 -14.09 -12.04
N LYS A 243 3.32 -13.62 -13.15
CA LYS A 243 3.79 -12.44 -13.88
C LYS A 243 3.66 -11.16 -13.05
N GLY A 244 2.48 -10.88 -12.50
CA GLY A 244 2.24 -9.70 -11.67
C GLY A 244 3.13 -9.69 -10.42
N GLN A 245 3.26 -10.81 -9.74
CA GLN A 245 4.12 -10.96 -8.56
C GLN A 245 5.61 -10.78 -8.89
N LYS A 246 6.05 -11.20 -10.09
CA LYS A 246 7.42 -10.94 -10.58
C LYS A 246 7.67 -9.44 -10.78
N HIS A 247 6.71 -8.69 -11.33
CA HIS A 247 6.82 -7.23 -11.44
C HIS A 247 6.92 -6.56 -10.08
N ILE A 248 6.11 -6.95 -9.09
CA ILE A 248 6.19 -6.46 -7.72
C ILE A 248 7.57 -6.80 -7.10
N LYS A 249 8.04 -8.05 -7.23
CA LYS A 249 9.34 -8.50 -6.71
C LYS A 249 10.52 -7.72 -7.29
N ASN A 250 10.42 -7.33 -8.56
CA ASN A 250 11.51 -6.65 -9.28
C ASN A 250 11.45 -5.12 -9.13
N PHE A 251 10.36 -4.58 -8.60
CA PHE A 251 10.26 -3.14 -8.37
C PHE A 251 11.35 -2.66 -7.40
N ARG A 252 11.98 -1.55 -7.75
CA ARG A 252 13.02 -0.89 -6.94
C ARG A 252 12.69 0.58 -6.78
N LEU A 253 12.81 1.07 -5.56
CA LEU A 253 12.79 2.50 -5.25
C LEU A 253 14.19 2.92 -4.83
N LYS A 254 14.79 3.86 -5.56
CA LYS A 254 16.18 4.29 -5.33
C LYS A 254 17.20 3.12 -5.29
N GLY A 255 16.97 2.08 -6.12
CA GLY A 255 17.83 0.90 -6.19
C GLY A 255 17.50 -0.21 -5.18
N GLU A 256 16.70 0.07 -4.17
CA GLU A 256 16.34 -0.87 -3.09
C GLU A 256 14.96 -1.51 -3.32
N ARG A 257 14.78 -2.76 -2.88
CA ARG A 257 13.49 -3.44 -2.93
C ARG A 257 12.56 -2.82 -1.88
N LEU A 258 11.38 -2.38 -2.34
CA LEU A 258 10.38 -1.80 -1.45
C LEU A 258 9.25 -2.78 -1.12
N PHE A 259 8.85 -3.63 -2.08
CA PHE A 259 7.72 -4.55 -1.89
C PHE A 259 8.13 -6.01 -2.00
N PHE A 260 7.51 -6.83 -1.17
CA PHE A 260 7.68 -8.27 -1.12
C PHE A 260 6.36 -8.95 -1.49
N PRO A 261 6.30 -9.71 -2.61
CA PRO A 261 5.09 -10.38 -3.06
C PRO A 261 4.63 -11.46 -2.07
N THR A 262 3.30 -11.65 -1.95
CA THR A 262 2.71 -12.62 -1.00
C THR A 262 1.64 -13.52 -1.60
N ALA A 263 1.24 -13.29 -2.85
CA ALA A 263 0.16 -14.06 -3.47
C ALA A 263 0.60 -15.43 -3.99
N ILE A 264 1.90 -15.64 -4.16
CA ILE A 264 2.47 -16.93 -4.59
C ILE A 264 3.31 -17.46 -3.44
N ASN A 265 2.91 -18.59 -2.89
CA ASN A 265 3.75 -19.34 -1.96
C ASN A 265 5.01 -19.84 -2.70
N LYS A 266 6.13 -19.76 -2.03
CA LYS A 266 7.40 -20.33 -2.51
C LYS A 266 7.30 -21.84 -2.61
#